data_c861d16cc9906c9a25f56f54e31c21d1
#
_entry.id   c861d16cc9906c9a25f56f54e31c21d1
#
_cell.length_a   1.000
_cell.length_b   1.000
_cell.length_c   1.000
_cell.angle_alpha   90.00
_cell.angle_beta   90.00
_cell.angle_gamma   90.00
#
_symmetry.space_group_name_H-M   'P 1'
#
loop_
_entity.id
_entity.type
_entity.pdbx_description
1 polymer ?
#
loop_
_entity_poly.entity_id
_entity_poly.type
_entity_poly.pdbx_seq_one_letter_code
_entity_poly.pdbx_strand_id
1 'polypeptide(L)'
;MADKYQIWKQGLAEDSTEVVHGKGKNIIPLPPKRSVWLRYLDKFKDPLIIILLVILVLSCVVTGYEYYLSHDPKLFFEPSGVLMAILLSTGLGFIFENKAEKEFDVLNQVKDDRPVKVVRKRTDSSKPRLVTVRKADVVVGDIVRLESGDEVPADGRVLSCEQLRMDESAFTGEPDAVKYADKSKAVDEGAYDADFLLRGSIVLEGFCLYRVTAVGVDTEEGRGALKIMENEEVQTPLNRQLDG
;
A
#
# COMPACT_ATOMS: atom_id res chain seq x y z
N MET A 1 -18.45 -13.94 31.01
CA MET A 1 -17.22 -13.36 31.61
C MET A 1 -16.08 -14.38 31.73
N ALA A 2 -16.33 -15.61 32.14
CA ALA A 2 -15.28 -16.64 32.29
C ALA A 2 -14.58 -16.96 30.96
N ASP A 3 -15.30 -16.96 29.85
CA ASP A 3 -14.77 -17.30 28.53
C ASP A 3 -13.78 -16.27 27.98
N LYS A 4 -14.07 -14.98 28.13
CA LYS A 4 -13.13 -13.90 27.74
C LYS A 4 -11.80 -13.99 28.48
N TYR A 5 -11.81 -14.31 29.77
CA TYR A 5 -10.60 -14.44 30.57
C TYR A 5 -9.73 -15.63 30.14
N GLN A 6 -10.34 -16.75 29.69
CA GLN A 6 -9.60 -17.87 29.16
C GLN A 6 -8.92 -17.54 27.82
N ILE A 7 -9.58 -16.75 26.94
CA ILE A 7 -8.99 -16.26 25.70
C ILE A 7 -7.81 -15.33 26.00
N TRP A 8 -7.94 -14.42 26.96
CA TRP A 8 -6.85 -13.53 27.36
C TRP A 8 -5.62 -14.27 27.85
N LYS A 9 -5.80 -15.41 28.56
CA LYS A 9 -4.68 -16.26 28.98
C LYS A 9 -3.85 -16.83 27.83
N GLN A 10 -4.37 -16.84 26.60
CA GLN A 10 -3.68 -17.34 25.41
C GLN A 10 -2.79 -16.26 24.75
N GLY A 11 -2.83 -15.01 25.22
CA GLY A 11 -1.99 -13.93 24.68
C GLY A 11 -0.50 -14.27 24.77
N LEU A 12 0.27 -13.83 23.79
CA LEU A 12 1.72 -14.01 23.72
C LEU A 12 2.43 -13.28 24.87
N ALA A 13 3.57 -13.81 25.29
CA ALA A 13 4.47 -13.09 26.20
C ALA A 13 5.24 -12.01 25.40
N GLU A 14 5.50 -10.85 26.03
CA GLU A 14 6.21 -9.74 25.40
C GLU A 14 7.65 -10.08 24.99
N ASP A 15 8.25 -11.06 25.66
CA ASP A 15 9.58 -11.61 25.43
C ASP A 15 9.59 -12.89 24.58
N SER A 16 8.40 -13.33 24.08
CA SER A 16 8.32 -14.51 23.23
C SER A 16 9.10 -14.31 21.93
N THR A 17 9.62 -15.40 21.39
CA THR A 17 10.36 -15.39 20.12
C THR A 17 9.55 -14.77 19.00
N GLU A 18 8.25 -15.03 18.95
CA GLU A 18 7.34 -14.46 17.96
C GLU A 18 7.27 -12.93 18.04
N VAL A 19 7.17 -12.39 19.27
CA VAL A 19 7.11 -10.93 19.48
C VAL A 19 8.44 -10.27 19.19
N VAL A 20 9.56 -10.85 19.66
CA VAL A 20 10.89 -10.25 19.50
C VAL A 20 11.36 -10.26 18.04
N HIS A 21 11.23 -11.42 17.35
CA HIS A 21 11.69 -11.59 15.97
C HIS A 21 10.63 -11.17 14.92
N GLY A 22 9.37 -11.01 15.33
CA GLY A 22 8.27 -10.63 14.45
C GLY A 22 8.04 -9.12 14.31
N LYS A 23 8.68 -8.28 15.15
CA LYS A 23 8.49 -6.82 15.08
C LYS A 23 8.79 -6.26 13.69
N GLY A 24 7.88 -5.44 13.17
CA GLY A 24 8.03 -4.81 11.85
C GLY A 24 7.78 -5.72 10.66
N LYS A 25 7.35 -6.96 10.87
CA LYS A 25 7.03 -7.89 9.77
C LYS A 25 5.64 -7.72 9.17
N ASN A 26 4.74 -7.01 9.87
CA ASN A 26 3.38 -6.76 9.36
C ASN A 26 3.34 -5.55 8.41
N ILE A 27 4.30 -5.48 7.49
CA ILE A 27 4.42 -4.45 6.46
C ILE A 27 4.32 -5.12 5.11
N ILE A 28 3.56 -4.52 4.19
CA ILE A 28 3.54 -4.92 2.79
C ILE A 28 4.60 -4.09 2.08
N PRO A 29 5.63 -4.72 1.44
CA PRO A 29 6.66 -3.98 0.73
C PRO A 29 6.04 -3.18 -0.42
N LEU A 30 6.49 -1.96 -0.59
CA LEU A 30 6.15 -1.14 -1.75
C LEU A 30 7.00 -1.57 -2.96
N PRO A 31 6.52 -1.34 -4.19
CA PRO A 31 7.31 -1.60 -5.39
C PRO A 31 8.67 -0.92 -5.33
N PRO A 32 9.74 -1.54 -5.84
CA PRO A 32 11.07 -0.95 -5.83
C PRO A 32 11.06 0.36 -6.62
N LYS A 33 11.59 1.42 -6.02
CA LYS A 33 11.64 2.74 -6.67
C LYS A 33 12.64 2.72 -7.83
N ARG A 34 12.18 3.17 -9.00
CA ARG A 34 13.07 3.37 -10.15
C ARG A 34 14.08 4.48 -9.86
N SER A 35 15.28 4.38 -10.44
CA SER A 35 16.29 5.43 -10.34
C SER A 35 15.73 6.80 -10.74
N VAL A 36 16.08 7.84 -9.98
CA VAL A 36 15.66 9.24 -10.21
C VAL A 36 15.97 9.68 -11.65
N TRP A 37 17.13 9.29 -12.19
CA TRP A 37 17.53 9.62 -13.55
C TRP A 37 16.67 8.93 -14.61
N LEU A 38 16.30 7.66 -14.41
CA LEU A 38 15.42 6.94 -15.33
C LEU A 38 14.03 7.57 -15.37
N ARG A 39 13.50 7.96 -14.23
CA ARG A 39 12.20 8.66 -14.15
C ARG A 39 12.23 10.01 -14.85
N TYR A 40 13.33 10.76 -14.73
CA TYR A 40 13.49 12.01 -15.48
C TYR A 40 13.53 11.76 -16.98
N LEU A 41 14.28 10.75 -17.44
CA LEU A 41 14.33 10.37 -18.85
C LEU A 41 13.00 9.87 -19.40
N ASP A 42 12.20 9.20 -18.57
CA ASP A 42 10.86 8.74 -18.97
C ASP A 42 9.92 9.91 -19.32
N LYS A 43 10.15 11.13 -18.80
CA LYS A 43 9.41 12.32 -19.20
C LYS A 43 9.57 12.67 -20.69
N PHE A 44 10.69 12.31 -21.30
CA PHE A 44 10.92 12.54 -22.72
C PHE A 44 10.15 11.56 -23.63
N LYS A 45 9.49 10.55 -23.06
CA LYS A 45 8.57 9.64 -23.79
C LYS A 45 7.15 10.20 -23.86
N ASP A 46 6.86 11.28 -23.17
CA ASP A 46 5.55 11.93 -23.23
C ASP A 46 5.29 12.42 -24.69
N PRO A 47 4.13 12.05 -25.28
CA PRO A 47 3.79 12.45 -26.66
C PRO A 47 3.88 13.95 -26.90
N LEU A 48 3.51 14.79 -25.91
CA LEU A 48 3.61 16.24 -26.03
C LEU A 48 5.07 16.70 -26.06
N ILE A 49 5.93 16.10 -25.25
CA ILE A 49 7.36 16.40 -25.24
C ILE A 49 8.03 15.95 -26.54
N ILE A 50 7.63 14.79 -27.07
CA ILE A 50 8.13 14.30 -28.38
C ILE A 50 7.77 15.30 -29.51
N ILE A 51 6.53 15.80 -29.55
CA ILE A 51 6.11 16.80 -30.52
C ILE A 51 6.96 18.08 -30.39
N LEU A 52 7.20 18.57 -29.16
CA LEU A 52 8.04 19.73 -28.93
C LEU A 52 9.49 19.50 -29.34
N LEU A 53 10.04 18.30 -29.14
CA LEU A 53 11.38 17.93 -29.60
C LEU A 53 11.47 17.94 -31.14
N VAL A 54 10.44 17.43 -31.84
CA VAL A 54 10.38 17.49 -33.31
C VAL A 54 10.34 18.95 -33.77
N ILE A 55 9.51 19.79 -33.15
CA ILE A 55 9.45 21.23 -33.46
C ILE A 55 10.80 21.88 -33.20
N LEU A 56 11.48 21.58 -32.09
CA LEU A 56 12.80 22.12 -31.77
C LEU A 56 13.82 21.76 -32.86
N VAL A 57 13.85 20.50 -33.32
CA VAL A 57 14.77 20.07 -34.37
C VAL A 57 14.49 20.83 -35.68
N LEU A 58 13.22 20.94 -36.09
CA LEU A 58 12.83 21.70 -37.29
C LEU A 58 13.20 23.17 -37.19
N SER A 59 12.90 23.80 -36.03
CA SER A 59 13.27 25.19 -35.78
C SER A 59 14.80 25.40 -35.83
N CYS A 60 15.58 24.48 -35.25
CA CYS A 60 17.05 24.54 -35.37
C CYS A 60 17.56 24.44 -36.80
N VAL A 61 16.97 23.59 -37.64
CA VAL A 61 17.33 23.42 -39.05
C VAL A 61 17.03 24.71 -39.85
N VAL A 62 15.81 25.25 -39.67
CA VAL A 62 15.39 26.50 -40.34
C VAL A 62 16.29 27.68 -39.91
N THR A 63 16.47 27.83 -38.60
CA THR A 63 17.33 28.90 -38.02
C THR A 63 18.77 28.78 -38.50
N GLY A 64 19.31 27.55 -38.61
CA GLY A 64 20.66 27.32 -39.12
C GLY A 64 20.81 27.73 -40.59
N TYR A 65 19.80 27.45 -41.41
CA TYR A 65 19.78 27.85 -42.81
C TYR A 65 19.67 29.40 -42.97
N GLU A 66 18.77 30.04 -42.26
CA GLU A 66 18.58 31.49 -42.28
C GLU A 66 19.80 32.21 -41.74
N TYR A 67 20.45 31.70 -40.68
CA TYR A 67 21.69 32.24 -40.14
C TYR A 67 22.83 32.17 -41.17
N TYR A 68 22.91 31.11 -41.96
CA TYR A 68 23.90 31.00 -43.02
C TYR A 68 23.74 32.09 -44.10
N LEU A 69 22.49 32.54 -44.34
CA LEU A 69 22.19 33.56 -45.32
C LEU A 69 22.33 35.00 -44.78
N SER A 70 21.82 35.24 -43.55
CA SER A 70 21.66 36.62 -43.01
C SER A 70 22.67 36.98 -41.93
N HIS A 71 23.35 36.03 -41.32
CA HIS A 71 24.30 36.21 -40.19
C HIS A 71 23.68 36.97 -38.99
N ASP A 72 22.33 36.95 -38.83
CA ASP A 72 21.65 37.62 -37.71
C ASP A 72 21.51 36.66 -36.51
N PRO A 73 22.18 36.92 -35.35
CA PRO A 73 22.11 36.07 -34.17
C PRO A 73 20.73 36.09 -33.50
N LYS A 74 19.84 37.01 -33.82
CA LYS A 74 18.49 37.09 -33.25
C LYS A 74 17.63 35.92 -33.63
N LEU A 75 17.93 35.20 -34.71
CA LEU A 75 17.20 34.01 -35.16
C LEU A 75 17.20 32.87 -34.13
N PHE A 76 18.20 32.81 -33.26
CA PHE A 76 18.28 31.80 -32.21
C PHE A 76 17.29 32.00 -31.06
N PHE A 77 16.55 33.12 -30.98
CA PHE A 77 15.55 33.31 -29.95
C PHE A 77 14.40 32.28 -30.03
N GLU A 78 13.97 31.94 -31.23
CA GLU A 78 12.86 30.98 -31.43
C GLU A 78 13.21 29.56 -30.91
N PRO A 79 14.28 28.90 -31.40
CA PRO A 79 14.63 27.57 -30.87
C PRO A 79 15.02 27.59 -29.40
N SER A 80 15.59 28.69 -28.88
CA SER A 80 15.90 28.82 -27.45
C SER A 80 14.64 28.91 -26.60
N GLY A 81 13.58 29.56 -27.10
CA GLY A 81 12.28 29.60 -26.44
C GLY A 81 11.64 28.21 -26.34
N VAL A 82 11.66 27.42 -27.41
CA VAL A 82 11.16 26.04 -27.43
C VAL A 82 11.97 25.17 -26.48
N LEU A 83 13.31 25.28 -26.50
CA LEU A 83 14.16 24.53 -25.58
C LEU A 83 13.84 24.86 -24.11
N MET A 84 13.67 26.13 -23.79
CA MET A 84 13.31 26.58 -22.44
C MET A 84 11.94 26.02 -22.03
N ALA A 85 10.96 25.99 -22.92
CA ALA A 85 9.64 25.43 -22.65
C ALA A 85 9.72 23.92 -22.33
N ILE A 86 10.53 23.15 -23.07
CA ILE A 86 10.77 21.73 -22.79
C ILE A 86 11.41 21.54 -21.40
N LEU A 87 12.46 22.30 -21.09
CA LEU A 87 13.16 22.20 -19.80
C LEU A 87 12.26 22.58 -18.63
N LEU A 88 11.45 23.63 -18.76
CA LEU A 88 10.50 24.03 -17.73
C LEU A 88 9.40 22.97 -17.54
N SER A 89 8.82 22.47 -18.62
CA SER A 89 7.76 21.45 -18.57
C SER A 89 8.24 20.15 -17.94
N THR A 90 9.38 19.63 -18.40
CA THR A 90 9.96 18.39 -17.85
C THR A 90 10.44 18.57 -16.40
N GLY A 91 11.07 19.71 -16.10
CA GLY A 91 11.56 20.02 -14.75
C GLY A 91 10.45 20.18 -13.72
N LEU A 92 9.40 20.95 -14.05
CA LEU A 92 8.23 21.10 -13.18
C LEU A 92 7.51 19.78 -12.97
N GLY A 93 7.26 19.03 -14.04
CA GLY A 93 6.63 17.71 -13.96
C GLY A 93 7.40 16.75 -13.04
N PHE A 94 8.73 16.75 -13.14
CA PHE A 94 9.60 15.94 -12.30
C PHE A 94 9.56 16.37 -10.81
N ILE A 95 9.56 17.68 -10.54
CA ILE A 95 9.47 18.21 -9.17
C ILE A 95 8.14 17.80 -8.51
N PHE A 96 7.02 17.95 -9.22
CA PHE A 96 5.71 17.58 -8.70
C PHE A 96 5.59 16.09 -8.44
N GLU A 97 6.10 15.24 -9.34
CA GLU A 97 6.09 13.80 -9.15
C GLU A 97 6.92 13.36 -7.95
N ASN A 98 8.13 13.91 -7.79
CA ASN A 98 8.96 13.62 -6.61
C ASN A 98 8.29 14.08 -5.30
N LYS A 99 7.57 15.20 -5.32
CA LYS A 99 6.85 15.69 -4.15
C LYS A 99 5.69 14.75 -3.80
N ALA A 100 4.88 14.37 -4.81
CA ALA A 100 3.77 13.44 -4.63
C ALA A 100 4.24 12.07 -4.09
N GLU A 101 5.35 11.55 -4.60
CA GLU A 101 5.93 10.29 -4.10
C GLU A 101 6.35 10.37 -2.63
N LYS A 102 6.99 11.47 -2.21
CA LYS A 102 7.36 11.66 -0.81
C LYS A 102 6.12 11.74 0.10
N GLU A 103 5.09 12.44 -0.33
CA GLU A 103 3.82 12.52 0.41
C GLU A 103 3.16 11.15 0.53
N PHE A 104 3.19 10.35 -0.53
CA PHE A 104 2.70 8.98 -0.52
C PHE A 104 3.47 8.07 0.45
N ASP A 105 4.80 8.18 0.50
CA ASP A 105 5.63 7.45 1.48
C ASP A 105 5.24 7.79 2.92
N VAL A 106 5.04 9.08 3.22
CA VAL A 106 4.62 9.53 4.55
C VAL A 106 3.25 8.96 4.91
N LEU A 107 2.29 8.97 3.97
CA LEU A 107 0.96 8.39 4.21
C LEU A 107 1.01 6.89 4.50
N ASN A 108 1.83 6.13 3.78
CA ASN A 108 2.01 4.71 4.04
C ASN A 108 2.65 4.46 5.42
N GLN A 109 3.66 5.25 5.78
CA GLN A 109 4.29 5.15 7.10
C GLN A 109 3.29 5.42 8.23
N VAL A 110 2.43 6.43 8.08
CA VAL A 110 1.37 6.73 9.04
C VAL A 110 0.37 5.58 9.18
N LYS A 111 0.04 4.88 8.08
CA LYS A 111 -0.82 3.69 8.12
C LYS A 111 -0.20 2.56 8.93
N ASP A 112 1.11 2.30 8.77
CA ASP A 112 1.82 1.25 9.47
C ASP A 112 2.06 1.57 10.96
N ASP A 113 2.09 2.86 11.32
CA ASP A 113 2.25 3.34 12.70
C ASP A 113 0.92 3.41 13.48
N ARG A 114 -0.23 3.07 12.87
CA ARG A 114 -1.53 3.08 13.58
C ARG A 114 -1.48 2.22 14.83
N PRO A 115 -2.04 2.73 15.96
CA PRO A 115 -2.09 1.98 17.22
C PRO A 115 -3.09 0.82 17.13
N VAL A 116 -2.68 -0.36 17.57
CA VAL A 116 -3.49 -1.58 17.63
C VAL A 116 -3.49 -2.10 19.06
N LYS A 117 -4.67 -2.48 19.58
CA LYS A 117 -4.84 -3.03 20.91
C LYS A 117 -4.65 -4.56 20.87
N VAL A 118 -3.59 -5.06 21.49
CA VAL A 118 -3.29 -6.50 21.57
C VAL A 118 -3.27 -6.97 23.01
N VAL A 119 -3.64 -8.23 23.22
CA VAL A 119 -3.55 -8.88 24.52
C VAL A 119 -2.22 -9.61 24.62
N ARG A 120 -1.32 -9.12 25.45
CA ARG A 120 0.00 -9.73 25.71
C ARG A 120 0.22 -9.93 27.21
N LYS A 121 1.15 -10.82 27.57
CA LYS A 121 1.62 -11.03 28.93
C LYS A 121 2.91 -10.24 29.14
N ARG A 122 3.04 -9.58 30.26
CA ARG A 122 4.29 -8.94 30.63
C ARG A 122 5.32 -9.98 31.03
N THR A 123 6.60 -9.72 30.74
CA THR A 123 7.73 -10.57 31.14
C THR A 123 7.77 -10.83 32.65
N ASP A 124 7.42 -9.83 33.47
CA ASP A 124 7.41 -9.94 34.94
C ASP A 124 6.14 -10.55 35.52
N SER A 125 5.12 -10.81 34.73
CA SER A 125 3.80 -11.25 35.21
C SER A 125 3.07 -12.11 34.20
N SER A 126 2.64 -13.28 34.62
CA SER A 126 1.79 -14.18 33.82
C SER A 126 0.37 -13.64 33.55
N LYS A 127 0.03 -12.44 34.08
CA LYS A 127 -1.29 -11.84 33.91
C LYS A 127 -1.39 -11.18 32.56
N PRO A 128 -2.38 -11.54 31.73
CA PRO A 128 -2.63 -10.91 30.44
C PRO A 128 -3.09 -9.47 30.64
N ARG A 129 -2.64 -8.57 29.77
CA ARG A 129 -3.08 -7.17 29.74
C ARG A 129 -3.27 -6.70 28.29
N LEU A 130 -4.09 -5.68 28.12
CA LEU A 130 -4.21 -4.97 26.87
C LEU A 130 -3.01 -4.02 26.72
N VAL A 131 -2.29 -4.14 25.61
CA VAL A 131 -1.13 -3.33 25.25
C VAL A 131 -1.40 -2.71 23.90
N THR A 132 -1.01 -1.45 23.73
CA THR A 132 -1.07 -0.81 22.41
C THR A 132 0.28 -0.97 21.72
N VAL A 133 0.25 -1.51 20.51
CA VAL A 133 1.42 -1.68 19.64
C VAL A 133 1.15 -1.00 18.28
N ARG A 134 2.19 -0.76 17.49
CA ARG A 134 2.01 -0.27 16.12
C ARG A 134 1.46 -1.40 15.25
N LYS A 135 0.68 -1.07 14.21
CA LYS A 135 0.19 -2.05 13.23
C LYS A 135 1.33 -2.91 12.66
N ALA A 136 2.48 -2.28 12.35
CA ALA A 136 3.68 -2.96 11.87
C ALA A 136 4.26 -4.00 12.85
N ASP A 137 4.04 -3.84 14.16
CA ASP A 137 4.60 -4.70 15.22
C ASP A 137 3.62 -5.81 15.67
N VAL A 138 2.49 -5.97 14.99
CA VAL A 138 1.57 -7.09 15.19
C VAL A 138 2.20 -8.35 14.61
N VAL A 139 2.16 -9.47 15.36
CA VAL A 139 2.79 -10.73 14.97
C VAL A 139 1.78 -11.88 14.94
N VAL A 140 2.15 -12.96 14.24
CA VAL A 140 1.34 -14.18 14.22
C VAL A 140 1.18 -14.72 15.64
N GLY A 141 -0.05 -15.07 16.02
CA GLY A 141 -0.41 -15.55 17.36
C GLY A 141 -0.85 -14.44 18.32
N ASP A 142 -0.65 -13.15 17.99
CA ASP A 142 -1.23 -12.06 18.79
C ASP A 142 -2.77 -12.19 18.86
N ILE A 143 -3.32 -11.84 20.02
CA ILE A 143 -4.76 -11.68 20.18
C ILE A 143 -5.06 -10.19 20.11
N VAL A 144 -5.74 -9.78 19.05
CA VAL A 144 -6.11 -8.40 18.80
C VAL A 144 -7.53 -8.15 19.23
N ARG A 145 -7.78 -7.01 19.87
CA ARG A 145 -9.10 -6.51 20.18
C ARG A 145 -9.48 -5.43 19.18
N LEU A 146 -10.63 -5.63 18.53
CA LEU A 146 -11.22 -4.65 17.61
C LEU A 146 -12.59 -4.20 18.13
N GLU A 147 -12.88 -2.93 17.86
CA GLU A 147 -14.13 -2.26 18.17
C GLU A 147 -14.65 -1.55 16.90
N SER A 148 -15.90 -1.12 16.90
CA SER A 148 -16.50 -0.39 15.78
C SER A 148 -15.63 0.79 15.36
N GLY A 149 -15.34 0.91 14.06
CA GLY A 149 -14.44 1.88 13.43
C GLY A 149 -12.98 1.44 13.32
N ASP A 150 -12.58 0.33 13.97
CA ASP A 150 -11.22 -0.19 13.85
C ASP A 150 -11.00 -0.92 12.51
N GLU A 151 -9.82 -0.79 11.94
CA GLU A 151 -9.34 -1.55 10.78
C GLU A 151 -8.62 -2.82 11.26
N VAL A 152 -8.87 -3.94 10.60
CA VAL A 152 -8.18 -5.22 10.87
C VAL A 152 -6.70 -5.09 10.47
N PRO A 153 -5.75 -5.19 11.42
CA PRO A 153 -4.33 -4.96 11.14
C PRO A 153 -3.64 -6.11 10.40
N ALA A 154 -4.15 -7.35 10.53
CA ALA A 154 -3.55 -8.57 9.97
C ALA A 154 -4.62 -9.65 9.85
N ASP A 155 -4.43 -10.64 8.96
CA ASP A 155 -5.38 -11.74 8.79
C ASP A 155 -5.46 -12.61 10.04
N GLY A 156 -6.65 -13.09 10.36
CA GLY A 156 -6.82 -13.92 11.54
C GLY A 156 -8.19 -14.58 11.68
N ARG A 157 -8.35 -15.27 12.81
CA ARG A 157 -9.59 -15.97 13.13
C ARG A 157 -10.22 -15.47 14.41
N VAL A 158 -11.52 -15.23 14.36
CA VAL A 158 -12.31 -14.76 15.49
C VAL A 158 -12.33 -15.81 16.59
N LEU A 159 -11.97 -15.41 17.80
CA LEU A 159 -12.05 -16.22 19.01
C LEU A 159 -13.33 -15.95 19.81
N SER A 160 -13.77 -14.69 19.81
CA SER A 160 -14.99 -14.25 20.47
C SER A 160 -15.46 -12.95 19.82
N CYS A 161 -16.75 -12.82 19.57
CA CYS A 161 -17.34 -11.60 19.04
C CYS A 161 -18.75 -11.39 19.60
N GLU A 162 -19.18 -10.13 19.55
CA GLU A 162 -20.56 -9.74 19.84
C GLU A 162 -21.04 -8.83 18.70
N GLN A 163 -22.07 -9.26 17.97
CA GLN A 163 -22.70 -8.52 16.86
C GLN A 163 -21.70 -7.97 15.85
N LEU A 164 -20.73 -8.80 15.43
CA LEU A 164 -19.65 -8.36 14.57
C LEU A 164 -20.11 -8.24 13.11
N ARG A 165 -20.10 -7.02 12.60
CA ARG A 165 -20.35 -6.69 11.20
C ARG A 165 -19.12 -6.00 10.61
N MET A 166 -18.71 -6.41 9.41
CA MET A 166 -17.50 -5.99 8.77
C MET A 166 -17.77 -5.42 7.38
N ASP A 167 -17.05 -4.37 7.02
CA ASP A 167 -16.94 -3.93 5.62
C ASP A 167 -15.76 -4.68 4.98
N GLU A 168 -16.07 -5.62 4.09
CA GLU A 168 -15.10 -6.40 3.30
C GLU A 168 -15.16 -6.01 1.80
N SER A 169 -15.78 -4.88 1.47
CA SER A 169 -16.02 -4.46 0.08
C SER A 169 -14.75 -4.36 -0.76
N ALA A 170 -13.61 -4.05 -0.14
CA ALA A 170 -12.32 -3.97 -0.81
C ALA A 170 -11.81 -5.33 -1.33
N PHE A 171 -12.30 -6.45 -0.75
CA PHE A 171 -11.82 -7.81 -1.08
C PHE A 171 -12.91 -8.66 -1.74
N THR A 172 -14.10 -8.66 -1.18
CA THR A 172 -15.22 -9.52 -1.60
C THR A 172 -16.30 -8.74 -2.36
N GLY A 173 -16.29 -7.41 -2.27
CA GLY A 173 -17.38 -6.56 -2.75
C GLY A 173 -18.56 -6.45 -1.77
N GLU A 174 -18.49 -7.11 -0.60
CA GLU A 174 -19.56 -7.11 0.40
C GLU A 174 -19.33 -5.99 1.42
N PRO A 175 -20.19 -4.94 1.44
CA PRO A 175 -20.03 -3.82 2.38
C PRO A 175 -20.53 -4.16 3.79
N ASP A 176 -21.13 -5.32 4.00
CA ASP A 176 -21.77 -5.71 5.26
C ASP A 176 -21.76 -7.23 5.47
N ALA A 177 -20.61 -7.75 5.87
CA ALA A 177 -20.42 -9.16 6.17
C ALA A 177 -20.59 -9.43 7.67
N VAL A 178 -21.45 -10.39 8.05
CA VAL A 178 -21.61 -10.80 9.45
C VAL A 178 -20.59 -11.89 9.78
N LYS A 179 -19.85 -11.70 10.88
CA LYS A 179 -18.82 -12.64 11.32
C LYS A 179 -19.16 -13.30 12.64
N TYR A 180 -18.74 -14.55 12.79
CA TYR A 180 -19.03 -15.39 13.94
C TYR A 180 -17.74 -16.06 14.45
N ALA A 181 -17.64 -16.25 15.76
CA ALA A 181 -16.57 -17.06 16.34
C ALA A 181 -16.78 -18.57 16.08
N ASP A 182 -18.03 -18.98 15.89
CA ASP A 182 -18.44 -20.37 15.62
C ASP A 182 -18.97 -20.45 14.18
N LYS A 183 -18.23 -21.15 13.31
CA LYS A 183 -18.58 -21.33 11.90
C LYS A 183 -19.95 -21.97 11.68
N SER A 184 -20.41 -22.77 12.60
CA SER A 184 -21.72 -23.44 12.49
C SER A 184 -22.91 -22.47 12.53
N LYS A 185 -22.68 -21.23 12.94
CA LYS A 185 -23.69 -20.16 13.00
C LYS A 185 -23.80 -19.36 11.72
N ALA A 186 -22.89 -19.58 10.77
CA ALA A 186 -22.95 -18.91 9.47
C ALA A 186 -24.17 -19.38 8.68
N VAL A 187 -24.97 -18.44 8.22
CA VAL A 187 -26.17 -18.70 7.42
C VAL A 187 -25.83 -18.77 5.93
N ASP A 188 -24.82 -18.01 5.51
CA ASP A 188 -24.35 -17.92 4.13
C ASP A 188 -22.89 -18.33 4.01
N GLU A 189 -22.54 -19.05 2.92
CA GLU A 189 -21.17 -19.33 2.52
C GLU A 189 -20.65 -18.10 1.76
N GLY A 190 -20.03 -17.15 2.49
CA GLY A 190 -19.31 -16.02 1.87
C GLY A 190 -18.03 -16.47 1.16
N ALA A 191 -17.33 -15.53 0.52
CA ALA A 191 -16.04 -15.81 -0.15
C ALA A 191 -14.96 -16.34 0.82
N TYR A 192 -15.08 -16.02 2.09
CA TYR A 192 -14.20 -16.48 3.17
C TYR A 192 -15.02 -17.04 4.33
N ASP A 193 -14.40 -17.91 5.12
CA ASP A 193 -14.99 -18.47 6.35
C ASP A 193 -15.57 -17.37 7.26
N ALA A 194 -16.70 -17.63 7.89
CA ALA A 194 -17.38 -16.66 8.75
C ALA A 194 -16.59 -16.26 10.01
N ASP A 195 -15.58 -17.04 10.41
CA ASP A 195 -14.65 -16.71 11.50
C ASP A 195 -13.36 -16.04 11.01
N PHE A 196 -13.18 -15.84 9.69
CA PHE A 196 -11.97 -15.29 9.13
C PHE A 196 -12.09 -13.77 8.94
N LEU A 197 -11.09 -13.02 9.41
CA LEU A 197 -10.96 -11.59 9.24
C LEU A 197 -9.81 -11.29 8.29
N LEU A 198 -10.09 -10.44 7.31
CA LEU A 198 -9.15 -9.98 6.29
C LEU A 198 -8.48 -8.69 6.75
N ARG A 199 -7.16 -8.60 6.61
CA ARG A 199 -6.41 -7.36 6.80
C ARG A 199 -7.01 -6.25 5.93
N GLY A 200 -7.21 -5.05 6.50
CA GLY A 200 -7.75 -3.88 5.79
C GLY A 200 -9.27 -3.78 5.79
N SER A 201 -10.01 -4.82 6.24
CA SER A 201 -11.45 -4.71 6.49
C SER A 201 -11.72 -3.81 7.69
N ILE A 202 -12.92 -3.21 7.74
CA ILE A 202 -13.30 -2.25 8.79
C ILE A 202 -14.44 -2.85 9.62
N VAL A 203 -14.36 -2.74 10.94
CA VAL A 203 -15.46 -3.12 11.84
C VAL A 203 -16.55 -2.05 11.76
N LEU A 204 -17.73 -2.41 11.25
CA LEU A 204 -18.89 -1.52 11.19
C LEU A 204 -19.60 -1.48 12.55
N GLU A 205 -19.86 -2.66 13.14
CA GLU A 205 -20.61 -2.79 14.38
C GLU A 205 -20.04 -3.92 15.24
N GLY A 206 -20.20 -3.78 16.54
CA GLY A 206 -19.80 -4.80 17.51
C GLY A 206 -18.34 -4.71 17.94
N PHE A 207 -17.86 -5.78 18.54
CA PHE A 207 -16.45 -5.93 18.90
C PHE A 207 -16.02 -7.38 18.77
N CYS A 208 -14.71 -7.63 18.66
CA CYS A 208 -14.18 -8.97 18.68
C CYS A 208 -12.80 -9.08 19.34
N LEU A 209 -12.48 -10.30 19.74
CA LEU A 209 -11.13 -10.78 19.98
C LEU A 209 -10.82 -11.81 18.91
N TYR A 210 -9.75 -11.62 18.17
CA TYR A 210 -9.32 -12.56 17.14
C TYR A 210 -7.83 -12.85 17.26
N ARG A 211 -7.40 -14.01 16.76
CA ARG A 211 -6.00 -14.43 16.73
C ARG A 211 -5.44 -14.20 15.35
N VAL A 212 -4.32 -13.52 15.27
CA VAL A 212 -3.56 -13.29 14.05
C VAL A 212 -2.98 -14.60 13.53
N THR A 213 -3.23 -14.94 12.27
CA THR A 213 -2.73 -16.13 11.58
C THR A 213 -1.71 -15.82 10.50
N ALA A 214 -1.78 -14.63 9.87
CA ALA A 214 -0.82 -14.18 8.86
C ALA A 214 -0.58 -12.68 8.98
N VAL A 215 0.63 -12.23 8.64
CA VAL A 215 1.08 -10.83 8.71
C VAL A 215 1.81 -10.42 7.43
N GLY A 216 1.81 -9.13 7.11
CA GLY A 216 2.56 -8.56 6.00
C GLY A 216 2.23 -9.23 4.65
N VAL A 217 3.25 -9.76 4.00
CA VAL A 217 3.13 -10.38 2.67
C VAL A 217 2.35 -11.70 2.66
N ASP A 218 2.22 -12.36 3.80
CA ASP A 218 1.50 -13.63 3.93
C ASP A 218 -0.01 -13.44 4.07
N THR A 219 -0.49 -12.20 4.24
CA THR A 219 -1.93 -11.87 4.25
C THR A 219 -2.52 -11.92 2.84
N GLU A 220 -3.86 -12.01 2.73
CA GLU A 220 -4.54 -11.94 1.43
C GLU A 220 -4.24 -10.63 0.69
N GLU A 221 -4.27 -9.50 1.42
CA GLU A 221 -3.87 -8.19 0.88
C GLU A 221 -2.41 -8.19 0.39
N GLY A 222 -1.49 -8.75 1.19
CA GLY A 222 -0.07 -8.84 0.86
C GLY A 222 0.20 -9.70 -0.37
N ARG A 223 -0.46 -10.86 -0.47
CA ARG A 223 -0.37 -11.74 -1.65
C ARG A 223 -0.92 -11.08 -2.91
N GLY A 224 -2.01 -10.33 -2.78
CA GLY A 224 -2.56 -9.53 -3.87
C GLY A 224 -1.58 -8.46 -4.36
N ALA A 225 -0.97 -7.72 -3.42
CA ALA A 225 0.03 -6.69 -3.73
C ALA A 225 1.26 -7.28 -4.45
N LEU A 226 1.79 -8.42 -3.99
CA LEU A 226 2.92 -9.10 -4.64
C LEU A 226 2.58 -9.53 -6.07
N LYS A 227 1.39 -10.09 -6.32
CA LYS A 227 0.96 -10.48 -7.68
C LYS A 227 0.87 -9.28 -8.63
N ILE A 228 0.43 -8.12 -8.13
CA ILE A 228 0.39 -6.90 -8.93
C ILE A 228 1.82 -6.47 -9.29
N MET A 229 2.75 -6.49 -8.32
CA MET A 229 4.16 -6.13 -8.54
C MET A 229 4.85 -7.06 -9.56
N GLU A 230 4.61 -8.37 -9.48
CA GLU A 230 5.13 -9.35 -10.45
C GLU A 230 4.56 -9.12 -11.85
N ASN A 231 3.28 -8.76 -11.96
CA ASN A 231 2.64 -8.49 -13.25
C ASN A 231 3.07 -7.17 -13.89
N GLU A 232 3.48 -6.17 -13.11
CA GLU A 232 4.03 -4.91 -13.66
C GLU A 232 5.42 -5.11 -14.30
N GLU A 233 6.18 -6.11 -13.89
CA GLU A 233 7.44 -6.50 -14.56
C GLU A 233 7.20 -7.24 -15.89
N VAL A 234 6.03 -7.83 -16.07
CA VAL A 234 5.63 -8.48 -17.32
C VAL A 234 4.92 -7.43 -18.19
N GLN A 235 5.61 -6.97 -19.26
CA GLN A 235 5.02 -6.08 -20.28
C GLN A 235 3.64 -6.60 -20.69
N THR A 236 2.62 -5.74 -20.60
CA THR A 236 1.27 -6.12 -20.99
C THR A 236 1.27 -6.61 -22.45
N PRO A 237 0.44 -7.62 -22.82
CA PRO A 237 0.34 -8.13 -24.19
C PRO A 237 0.09 -7.03 -25.24
N LEU A 238 -0.48 -5.90 -24.83
CA LEU A 238 -0.74 -4.74 -25.68
C LEU A 238 0.57 -4.04 -26.09
N ASN A 239 1.57 -3.93 -25.21
CA ASN A 239 2.86 -3.34 -25.54
C ASN A 239 3.64 -4.20 -26.53
N ARG A 240 3.49 -5.53 -26.47
CA ARG A 240 4.09 -6.44 -27.47
C ARG A 240 3.50 -6.30 -28.87
N GLN A 241 2.24 -5.87 -28.99
CA GLN A 241 1.58 -5.65 -30.29
C GLN A 241 1.88 -4.29 -30.90
N LEU A 242 2.37 -3.32 -30.11
CA LEU A 242 2.74 -2.00 -30.59
C LEU A 242 4.22 -1.89 -31.00
N ASP A 243 5.06 -2.83 -30.57
CA ASP A 243 6.50 -2.92 -30.89
C ASP A 243 6.79 -3.86 -32.09
N GLY A 244 5.75 -4.34 -32.81
CA GLY A 244 5.85 -5.28 -33.96
C GLY A 244 5.60 -4.61 -35.30
#